data_56d38550ae9c1eea1f8944b4c3a5a615
#
_entry.id   56d38550ae9c1eea1f8944b4c3a5a615
#
_cell.length_a   1.000
_cell.length_b   1.000
_cell.length_c   1.000
_cell.angle_alpha   90.00
_cell.angle_beta   90.00
_cell.angle_gamma   90.00
#
_symmetry.space_group_name_H-M   'P 1'
#
loop_
_entity.id
_entity.type
_entity.pdbx_description
1 polymer ?
#
loop_
_entity_poly.entity_id
_entity_poly.type
_entity_poly.pdbx_seq_one_letter_code
_entity_poly.pdbx_strand_id
1 'polypeptide(L)'
;MASSTTGLDSRLRAAVDALPRGLRDHILRVEEEADRLAGRHGVDRERSRLAALGHDLVRHLPGPELLALAARYGLQPHAVEVEAPILIHGPVAARILALDYHLEDPEIIDAVDCHTTARAGMSPLEQVLFVADKVEPGKLSHWEAMQSVRDVADNDLDAGMLRYLDLMLEEAVRRRWQLHPRVIEARNELLLRR
;
A
#
# COMPACT_ATOMS: atom_id res chain seq x y z
N MET A 1 -16.26 21.64 -0.85
CA MET A 1 -15.48 20.39 -0.78
C MET A 1 -13.98 20.60 -0.58
N ALA A 2 -13.34 21.64 -1.12
CA ALA A 2 -11.88 21.90 -0.95
C ALA A 2 -11.40 22.16 0.49
N SER A 3 -12.26 22.63 1.40
CA SER A 3 -11.87 22.95 2.80
C SER A 3 -11.66 21.70 3.68
N SER A 4 -12.29 20.57 3.33
CA SER A 4 -12.21 19.30 4.09
C SER A 4 -10.89 18.55 3.82
N THR A 5 -10.44 18.54 2.57
CA THR A 5 -9.22 17.80 2.14
C THR A 5 -7.94 18.44 2.66
N THR A 6 -7.88 19.79 2.71
CA THR A 6 -6.72 20.52 3.26
C THR A 6 -6.53 20.23 4.76
N GLY A 7 -7.62 20.09 5.51
CA GLY A 7 -7.58 19.73 6.93
C GLY A 7 -7.10 18.29 7.16
N LEU A 8 -7.51 17.35 6.31
CA LEU A 8 -7.07 15.95 6.36
C LEU A 8 -5.57 15.82 6.02
N ASP A 9 -5.12 16.43 4.93
CA ASP A 9 -3.70 16.44 4.54
C ASP A 9 -2.80 16.92 5.69
N SER A 10 -3.15 18.05 6.31
CA SER A 10 -2.37 18.60 7.42
C SER A 10 -2.31 17.66 8.63
N ARG A 11 -3.42 16.98 8.95
CA ARG A 11 -3.47 15.99 10.05
C ARG A 11 -2.63 14.76 9.74
N LEU A 12 -2.68 14.26 8.51
CA LEU A 12 -1.87 13.12 8.08
C LEU A 12 -0.38 13.47 8.09
N ARG A 13 0.01 14.65 7.61
CA ARG A 13 1.41 15.10 7.67
C ARG A 13 1.91 15.21 9.11
N ALA A 14 1.13 15.76 10.02
CA ALA A 14 1.49 15.81 11.43
C ALA A 14 1.66 14.40 12.04
N ALA A 15 0.83 13.43 11.65
CA ALA A 15 0.97 12.04 12.08
C ALA A 15 2.24 11.39 11.50
N VAL A 16 2.52 11.62 10.21
CA VAL A 16 3.73 11.12 9.54
C VAL A 16 5.00 11.71 10.15
N ASP A 17 5.00 13.00 10.50
CA ASP A 17 6.13 13.68 11.14
C ASP A 17 6.46 13.11 12.53
N ALA A 18 5.46 12.54 13.23
CA ALA A 18 5.65 11.90 14.53
C ALA A 18 6.21 10.47 14.44
N LEU A 19 6.28 9.86 13.24
CA LEU A 19 6.76 8.50 13.03
C LEU A 19 8.31 8.41 13.14
N PRO A 20 8.84 7.19 13.38
CA PRO A 20 10.28 6.95 13.29
C PRO A 20 10.84 7.45 11.93
N ARG A 21 11.99 8.13 11.98
CA ARG A 21 12.58 8.83 10.82
C ARG A 21 12.62 7.97 9.55
N GLY A 22 13.06 6.72 9.64
CA GLY A 22 13.16 5.84 8.46
C GLY A 22 11.81 5.56 7.81
N LEU A 23 10.75 5.40 8.61
CA LEU A 23 9.39 5.18 8.12
C LEU A 23 8.79 6.47 7.56
N ARG A 24 8.96 7.60 8.24
CA ARG A 24 8.57 8.92 7.73
C ARG A 24 9.18 9.18 6.36
N ASP A 25 10.50 9.02 6.25
CA ASP A 25 11.23 9.29 5.01
C ASP A 25 10.77 8.31 3.88
N HIS A 26 10.41 7.07 4.21
CA HIS A 26 9.77 6.12 3.28
C HIS A 26 8.41 6.64 2.79
N ILE A 27 7.50 7.01 3.70
CA ILE A 27 6.16 7.49 3.36
C ILE A 27 6.23 8.71 2.42
N LEU A 28 7.14 9.65 2.69
CA LEU A 28 7.32 10.82 1.83
C LEU A 28 7.82 10.46 0.43
N ARG A 29 8.73 9.49 0.30
CA ARG A 29 9.16 9.00 -1.03
C ARG A 29 8.04 8.25 -1.76
N VAL A 30 7.19 7.49 -1.03
CA VAL A 30 6.00 6.85 -1.60
C VAL A 30 5.00 7.90 -2.07
N GLU A 31 4.80 8.99 -1.32
CA GLU A 31 3.94 10.11 -1.74
C GLU A 31 4.42 10.72 -3.07
N GLU A 32 5.71 11.01 -3.19
CA GLU A 32 6.30 11.54 -4.42
C GLU A 32 6.13 10.57 -5.61
N GLU A 33 6.37 9.28 -5.38
CA GLU A 33 6.26 8.26 -6.42
C GLU A 33 4.80 8.00 -6.81
N ALA A 34 3.86 8.01 -5.85
CA ALA A 34 2.42 7.91 -6.12
C ALA A 34 1.91 9.10 -6.92
N ASP A 35 2.33 10.31 -6.58
CA ASP A 35 2.00 11.53 -7.36
C ASP A 35 2.53 11.44 -8.81
N ARG A 36 3.76 10.95 -8.99
CA ARG A 36 4.39 10.74 -10.29
C ARG A 36 3.62 9.71 -11.14
N LEU A 37 3.33 8.53 -10.58
CA LEU A 37 2.58 7.48 -11.27
C LEU A 37 1.16 7.91 -11.58
N ALA A 38 0.46 8.55 -10.64
CA ALA A 38 -0.87 9.08 -10.85
C ALA A 38 -0.93 10.05 -12.04
N GLY A 39 0.04 10.97 -12.12
CA GLY A 39 0.16 11.89 -13.26
C GLY A 39 0.38 11.18 -14.60
N ARG A 40 1.14 10.07 -14.63
CA ARG A 40 1.40 9.30 -15.87
C ARG A 40 0.17 8.51 -16.33
N HIS A 41 -0.62 8.00 -15.39
CA HIS A 41 -1.74 7.10 -15.68
C HIS A 41 -3.13 7.80 -15.64
N GLY A 42 -3.16 9.14 -15.47
CA GLY A 42 -4.42 9.88 -15.43
C GLY A 42 -5.26 9.59 -14.18
N VAL A 43 -4.62 9.16 -13.09
CA VAL A 43 -5.25 8.93 -11.78
C VAL A 43 -5.23 10.23 -10.98
N ASP A 44 -6.19 10.42 -10.09
CA ASP A 44 -6.27 11.60 -9.23
C ASP A 44 -5.04 11.68 -8.30
N ARG A 45 -4.23 12.71 -8.52
CA ARG A 45 -2.96 12.92 -7.82
C ARG A 45 -3.16 13.27 -6.34
N GLU A 46 -4.17 14.05 -6.01
CA GLU A 46 -4.47 14.43 -4.63
C GLU A 46 -4.89 13.20 -3.81
N ARG A 47 -5.79 12.39 -4.36
CA ARG A 47 -6.22 11.12 -3.74
C ARG A 47 -5.07 10.14 -3.59
N SER A 48 -4.19 10.02 -4.59
CA SER A 48 -3.01 9.15 -4.55
C SER A 48 -2.02 9.57 -3.47
N ARG A 49 -1.80 10.87 -3.28
CA ARG A 49 -0.94 11.42 -2.23
C ARG A 49 -1.52 11.19 -0.83
N LEU A 50 -2.84 11.40 -0.66
CA LEU A 50 -3.51 11.13 0.62
C LEU A 50 -3.43 9.64 1.00
N ALA A 51 -3.64 8.74 0.04
CA ALA A 51 -3.49 7.31 0.25
C ALA A 51 -2.05 6.96 0.65
N ALA A 52 -1.04 7.55 -0.01
CA ALA A 52 0.36 7.37 0.31
C ALA A 52 0.72 7.87 1.72
N LEU A 53 0.23 9.04 2.14
CA LEU A 53 0.44 9.54 3.50
C LEU A 53 -0.17 8.64 4.58
N GLY A 54 -1.27 7.96 4.26
CA GLY A 54 -2.02 7.13 5.22
C GLY A 54 -1.59 5.66 5.30
N HIS A 55 -0.88 5.12 4.29
CA HIS A 55 -0.74 3.67 4.12
C HIS A 55 0.01 2.95 5.25
N ASP A 56 1.03 3.57 5.80
CA ASP A 56 1.99 2.96 6.73
C ASP A 56 1.94 3.57 8.16
N LEU A 57 0.85 4.27 8.54
CA LEU A 57 0.75 4.98 9.83
C LEU A 57 1.06 4.11 11.06
N VAL A 58 0.79 2.81 10.99
CA VAL A 58 0.98 1.88 12.11
C VAL A 58 2.02 0.79 11.83
N ARG A 59 2.72 0.83 10.70
CA ARG A 59 3.66 -0.23 10.29
C ARG A 59 4.84 -0.41 11.24
N HIS A 60 5.18 0.61 12.02
CA HIS A 60 6.26 0.56 13.00
C HIS A 60 5.91 -0.24 14.26
N LEU A 61 4.63 -0.58 14.46
CA LEU A 61 4.18 -1.26 15.68
C LEU A 61 4.57 -2.74 15.67
N PRO A 62 4.88 -3.31 16.85
CA PRO A 62 5.11 -4.74 17.02
C PRO A 62 3.88 -5.57 16.65
N GLY A 63 4.09 -6.80 16.20
CA GLY A 63 3.01 -7.71 15.77
C GLY A 63 1.85 -7.84 16.77
N PRO A 64 2.09 -8.06 18.08
CA PRO A 64 1.01 -8.13 19.06
C PRO A 64 0.16 -6.85 19.14
N GLU A 65 0.77 -5.68 18.96
CA GLU A 65 0.06 -4.40 18.96
C GLU A 65 -0.79 -4.22 17.70
N LEU A 66 -0.28 -4.64 16.53
CA LEU A 66 -1.04 -4.65 15.28
C LEU A 66 -2.28 -5.55 15.39
N LEU A 67 -2.15 -6.74 15.96
CA LEU A 67 -3.28 -7.66 16.19
C LEU A 67 -4.28 -7.10 17.21
N ALA A 68 -3.80 -6.44 18.26
CA ALA A 68 -4.67 -5.77 19.24
C ALA A 68 -5.46 -4.61 18.59
N LEU A 69 -4.82 -3.81 17.74
CA LEU A 69 -5.50 -2.78 16.96
C LEU A 69 -6.51 -3.38 15.98
N ALA A 70 -6.15 -4.44 15.27
CA ALA A 70 -7.07 -5.15 14.38
C ALA A 70 -8.35 -5.56 15.12
N ALA A 71 -8.21 -6.17 16.30
CA ALA A 71 -9.34 -6.56 17.13
C ALA A 71 -10.17 -5.33 17.59
N ARG A 72 -9.51 -4.25 18.02
CA ARG A 72 -10.16 -2.98 18.42
C ARG A 72 -11.02 -2.40 17.30
N TYR A 73 -10.57 -2.48 16.06
CA TYR A 73 -11.27 -1.97 14.87
C TYR A 73 -12.20 -3.01 14.22
N GLY A 74 -12.43 -4.14 14.87
CA GLY A 74 -13.37 -5.18 14.41
C GLY A 74 -12.91 -5.97 13.19
N LEU A 75 -11.59 -5.95 12.90
CA LEU A 75 -11.01 -6.76 11.84
C LEU A 75 -10.87 -8.22 12.27
N GLN A 76 -11.02 -9.13 11.31
CA GLN A 76 -10.82 -10.58 11.51
C GLN A 76 -9.56 -10.98 10.73
N PRO A 77 -8.39 -11.10 11.39
CA PRO A 77 -7.15 -11.45 10.72
C PRO A 77 -7.24 -12.82 10.03
N HIS A 78 -6.73 -12.93 8.81
CA HIS A 78 -6.50 -14.20 8.15
C HIS A 78 -5.40 -14.98 8.88
N ALA A 79 -5.37 -16.32 8.77
CA ALA A 79 -4.36 -17.16 9.43
C ALA A 79 -2.91 -16.72 9.09
N VAL A 80 -2.66 -16.31 7.84
CA VAL A 80 -1.33 -15.79 7.41
C VAL A 80 -0.99 -14.47 8.11
N GLU A 81 -1.97 -13.62 8.39
CA GLU A 81 -1.77 -12.35 9.10
C GLU A 81 -1.54 -12.57 10.60
N VAL A 82 -2.08 -13.64 11.18
CA VAL A 82 -1.79 -14.03 12.56
C VAL A 82 -0.34 -14.47 12.70
N GLU A 83 0.18 -15.26 11.75
CA GLU A 83 1.57 -15.72 11.71
C GLU A 83 2.56 -14.61 11.30
N ALA A 84 2.13 -13.71 10.43
CA ALA A 84 2.90 -12.57 9.96
C ALA A 84 2.13 -11.25 10.16
N PRO A 85 2.03 -10.74 11.41
CA PRO A 85 1.17 -9.60 11.75
C PRO A 85 1.50 -8.30 11.01
N ILE A 86 2.70 -8.20 10.45
CA ILE A 86 3.06 -7.06 9.60
C ILE A 86 2.12 -6.92 8.39
N LEU A 87 1.49 -7.98 7.92
CA LEU A 87 0.59 -7.92 6.76
C LEU A 87 -0.73 -7.20 7.06
N ILE A 88 -1.14 -7.09 8.33
CA ILE A 88 -2.41 -6.45 8.70
C ILE A 88 -2.28 -4.93 8.91
N HIS A 89 -1.07 -4.34 8.83
CA HIS A 89 -0.93 -2.89 9.06
C HIS A 89 -1.75 -2.05 8.07
N GLY A 90 -1.86 -2.48 6.80
CA GLY A 90 -2.68 -1.82 5.79
C GLY A 90 -4.17 -1.79 6.16
N PRO A 91 -4.82 -2.94 6.39
CA PRO A 91 -6.18 -3.01 6.90
C PRO A 91 -6.42 -2.18 8.18
N VAL A 92 -5.48 -2.20 9.14
CA VAL A 92 -5.58 -1.39 10.36
C VAL A 92 -5.48 0.10 10.04
N ALA A 93 -4.52 0.52 9.20
CA ALA A 93 -4.37 1.91 8.79
C ALA A 93 -5.64 2.42 8.06
N ALA A 94 -6.22 1.61 7.18
CA ALA A 94 -7.48 1.92 6.49
C ALA A 94 -8.63 2.18 7.48
N ARG A 95 -8.76 1.38 8.54
CA ARG A 95 -9.76 1.60 9.59
C ARG A 95 -9.50 2.87 10.40
N ILE A 96 -8.24 3.17 10.72
CA ILE A 96 -7.86 4.41 11.39
C ILE A 96 -8.24 5.61 10.52
N LEU A 97 -7.94 5.58 9.21
CA LEU A 97 -8.32 6.65 8.31
C LEU A 97 -9.83 6.87 8.28
N ALA A 98 -10.61 5.80 8.16
CA ALA A 98 -12.06 5.90 8.11
C ALA A 98 -12.67 6.40 9.43
N LEU A 99 -12.25 5.86 10.56
CA LEU A 99 -12.93 6.09 11.85
C LEU A 99 -12.33 7.26 12.65
N ASP A 100 -11.01 7.39 12.71
CA ASP A 100 -10.34 8.40 13.54
C ASP A 100 -10.04 9.68 12.76
N TYR A 101 -9.76 9.55 11.45
CA TYR A 101 -9.55 10.69 10.55
C TYR A 101 -10.84 11.14 9.84
N HIS A 102 -11.91 10.35 9.92
CA HIS A 102 -13.20 10.61 9.26
C HIS A 102 -13.05 10.74 7.73
N LEU A 103 -12.19 9.90 7.15
CA LEU A 103 -12.05 9.83 5.70
C LEU A 103 -13.25 9.07 5.12
N GLU A 104 -14.02 9.74 4.27
CA GLU A 104 -15.23 9.17 3.65
C GLU A 104 -15.00 8.60 2.24
N ASP A 105 -13.81 8.83 1.66
CA ASP A 105 -13.48 8.36 0.31
C ASP A 105 -13.14 6.87 0.31
N PRO A 106 -14.02 5.99 -0.22
CA PRO A 106 -13.83 4.55 -0.17
C PRO A 106 -12.64 4.07 -1.01
N GLU A 107 -12.30 4.75 -2.13
CA GLU A 107 -11.17 4.33 -2.95
C GLU A 107 -9.82 4.58 -2.25
N ILE A 108 -9.69 5.66 -1.48
CA ILE A 108 -8.48 5.90 -0.67
C ILE A 108 -8.38 4.84 0.44
N ILE A 109 -9.50 4.55 1.11
CA ILE A 109 -9.56 3.52 2.17
C ILE A 109 -9.18 2.16 1.61
N ASP A 110 -9.75 1.76 0.47
CA ASP A 110 -9.48 0.49 -0.20
C ASP A 110 -8.02 0.39 -0.68
N ALA A 111 -7.46 1.49 -1.21
CA ALA A 111 -6.06 1.53 -1.61
C ALA A 111 -5.13 1.27 -0.42
N VAL A 112 -5.41 1.89 0.72
CA VAL A 112 -4.63 1.65 1.95
C VAL A 112 -4.83 0.23 2.48
N ASP A 113 -6.06 -0.32 2.46
CA ASP A 113 -6.34 -1.70 2.90
C ASP A 113 -5.50 -2.73 2.16
N CYS A 114 -5.43 -2.62 0.84
CA CYS A 114 -4.84 -3.68 0.01
C CYS A 114 -3.38 -3.43 -0.40
N HIS A 115 -2.76 -2.30 -0.05
CA HIS A 115 -1.42 -1.94 -0.55
C HIS A 115 -0.33 -2.97 -0.21
N THR A 116 -0.51 -3.78 0.83
CA THR A 116 0.47 -4.79 1.25
C THR A 116 0.34 -6.09 0.47
N THR A 117 -0.89 -6.59 0.33
CA THR A 117 -1.19 -7.93 -0.22
C THR A 117 -1.66 -7.89 -1.67
N ALA A 118 -2.01 -6.73 -2.19
CA ALA A 118 -2.87 -6.56 -3.35
C ALA A 118 -4.26 -7.21 -3.13
N ARG A 119 -5.12 -7.22 -4.14
CA ARG A 119 -6.37 -7.97 -4.23
C ARG A 119 -6.80 -8.09 -5.68
N ALA A 120 -7.70 -9.00 -6.01
CA ALA A 120 -8.39 -8.99 -7.29
C ALA A 120 -9.30 -7.74 -7.39
N GLY A 121 -9.47 -7.21 -8.59
CA GLY A 121 -10.34 -6.06 -8.86
C GLY A 121 -9.79 -4.70 -8.39
N MET A 122 -8.46 -4.55 -8.27
CA MET A 122 -7.87 -3.25 -7.87
C MET A 122 -8.20 -2.14 -8.86
N SER A 123 -8.65 -1.00 -8.33
CA SER A 123 -8.82 0.24 -9.08
C SER A 123 -7.46 0.83 -9.48
N PRO A 124 -7.41 1.76 -10.45
CA PRO A 124 -6.17 2.45 -10.79
C PRO A 124 -5.51 3.18 -9.61
N LEU A 125 -6.28 3.72 -8.66
CA LEU A 125 -5.76 4.36 -7.46
C LEU A 125 -5.06 3.35 -6.53
N GLU A 126 -5.68 2.18 -6.32
CA GLU A 126 -5.10 1.10 -5.55
C GLU A 126 -3.79 0.59 -6.17
N GLN A 127 -3.77 0.45 -7.49
CA GLN A 127 -2.57 0.03 -8.24
C GLN A 127 -1.44 1.06 -8.14
N VAL A 128 -1.75 2.35 -8.24
CA VAL A 128 -0.77 3.44 -8.07
C VAL A 128 -0.12 3.37 -6.71
N LEU A 129 -0.90 3.28 -5.63
CA LEU A 129 -0.33 3.18 -4.28
C LEU A 129 0.49 1.89 -4.11
N PHE A 130 -0.07 0.75 -4.54
CA PHE A 130 0.62 -0.54 -4.46
C PHE A 130 1.99 -0.50 -5.13
N VAL A 131 2.05 -0.01 -6.37
CA VAL A 131 3.31 0.05 -7.13
C VAL A 131 4.25 1.09 -6.52
N ALA A 132 3.78 2.29 -6.18
CA ALA A 132 4.60 3.35 -5.60
C ALA A 132 5.33 2.89 -4.34
N ASP A 133 4.65 2.18 -3.43
CA ASP A 133 5.28 1.60 -2.24
C ASP A 133 6.40 0.61 -2.59
N LYS A 134 6.32 -0.09 -3.73
CA LYS A 134 7.32 -1.11 -4.11
C LYS A 134 8.51 -0.53 -4.86
N VAL A 135 8.34 0.60 -5.57
CA VAL A 135 9.36 1.17 -6.47
C VAL A 135 9.88 2.56 -6.05
N GLU A 136 9.57 3.01 -4.82
CA GLU A 136 10.16 4.24 -4.31
C GLU A 136 11.70 4.15 -4.24
N PRO A 137 12.44 5.27 -4.40
CA PRO A 137 13.89 5.25 -4.58
C PRO A 137 14.67 4.48 -3.50
N GLY A 138 14.20 4.47 -2.26
CA GLY A 138 14.83 3.72 -1.18
C GLY A 138 14.77 2.21 -1.40
N LYS A 139 13.66 1.68 -1.92
CA LYS A 139 13.53 0.24 -2.24
C LYS A 139 14.32 -0.17 -3.47
N LEU A 140 14.41 0.70 -4.49
CA LEU A 140 15.24 0.44 -5.68
C LEU A 140 16.70 0.22 -5.30
N SER A 141 17.21 0.97 -4.33
CA SER A 141 18.60 0.83 -3.87
C SER A 141 18.88 -0.48 -3.12
N HIS A 142 17.85 -1.12 -2.57
CA HIS A 142 17.99 -2.36 -1.80
C HIS A 142 17.66 -3.63 -2.59
N TRP A 143 16.89 -3.51 -3.67
CA TRP A 143 16.50 -4.65 -4.51
C TRP A 143 16.47 -4.23 -5.98
N GLU A 144 17.55 -4.52 -6.68
CA GLU A 144 17.76 -4.13 -8.09
C GLU A 144 16.62 -4.59 -9.02
N ALA A 145 16.02 -5.77 -8.75
CA ALA A 145 14.89 -6.26 -9.53
C ALA A 145 13.67 -5.31 -9.53
N MET A 146 13.55 -4.42 -8.52
CA MET A 146 12.46 -3.43 -8.47
C MET A 146 12.57 -2.38 -9.56
N GLN A 147 13.77 -2.14 -10.13
CA GLN A 147 13.90 -1.27 -11.29
C GLN A 147 13.10 -1.79 -12.47
N SER A 148 13.09 -3.10 -12.71
CA SER A 148 12.28 -3.71 -13.78
C SER A 148 10.77 -3.55 -13.56
N VAL A 149 10.32 -3.53 -12.29
CA VAL A 149 8.92 -3.25 -11.94
C VAL A 149 8.58 -1.81 -12.29
N ARG A 150 9.43 -0.85 -11.89
CA ARG A 150 9.25 0.57 -12.17
C ARG A 150 9.19 0.86 -13.66
N ASP A 151 10.16 0.35 -14.44
CA ASP A 151 10.25 0.58 -15.87
C ASP A 151 8.99 0.10 -16.62
N VAL A 152 8.45 -1.05 -16.21
CA VAL A 152 7.20 -1.58 -16.77
C VAL A 152 6.00 -0.77 -16.31
N ALA A 153 5.89 -0.49 -15.00
CA ALA A 153 4.78 0.25 -14.41
C ALA A 153 4.66 1.68 -14.94
N ASP A 154 5.75 2.27 -15.42
CA ASP A 154 5.74 3.59 -16.05
C ASP A 154 4.84 3.66 -17.30
N ASN A 155 4.57 2.54 -17.95
CA ASN A 155 3.74 2.47 -19.14
C ASN A 155 2.44 1.68 -18.92
N ASP A 156 2.44 0.71 -18.01
CA ASP A 156 1.33 -0.21 -17.77
C ASP A 156 1.35 -0.66 -16.29
N LEU A 157 0.37 -0.18 -15.50
CA LEU A 157 0.25 -0.51 -14.07
C LEU A 157 -0.04 -2.01 -13.87
N ASP A 158 -0.92 -2.61 -14.68
CA ASP A 158 -1.25 -4.04 -14.59
C ASP A 158 0.02 -4.90 -14.82
N ALA A 159 0.81 -4.54 -15.83
CA ALA A 159 2.06 -5.23 -16.14
C ALA A 159 3.12 -5.02 -15.05
N GLY A 160 3.22 -3.81 -14.48
CA GLY A 160 4.11 -3.50 -13.36
C GLY A 160 3.75 -4.29 -12.10
N MET A 161 2.46 -4.32 -11.74
CA MET A 161 1.96 -5.14 -10.64
C MET A 161 2.26 -6.62 -10.85
N LEU A 162 1.94 -7.16 -12.03
CA LEU A 162 2.19 -8.57 -12.34
C LEU A 162 3.68 -8.89 -12.22
N ARG A 163 4.56 -8.01 -12.72
CA ARG A 163 6.02 -8.18 -12.59
C ARG A 163 6.45 -8.25 -11.12
N TYR A 164 5.92 -7.39 -10.27
CA TYR A 164 6.19 -7.43 -8.83
C TYR A 164 5.68 -8.72 -8.19
N LEU A 165 4.43 -9.12 -8.49
CA LEU A 165 3.81 -10.31 -7.92
C LEU A 165 4.56 -11.59 -8.33
N ASP A 166 5.08 -11.67 -9.56
CA ASP A 166 5.93 -12.77 -10.03
C ASP A 166 7.24 -12.84 -9.22
N LEU A 167 7.94 -11.71 -9.06
CA LEU A 167 9.17 -11.63 -8.26
C LEU A 167 8.93 -12.00 -6.79
N MET A 168 7.80 -11.56 -6.23
CA MET A 168 7.43 -11.89 -4.86
C MET A 168 7.12 -13.37 -4.69
N LEU A 169 6.46 -13.99 -5.66
CA LEU A 169 6.16 -15.43 -5.67
C LEU A 169 7.46 -16.25 -5.75
N GLU A 170 8.38 -15.90 -6.63
CA GLU A 170 9.70 -16.53 -6.75
C GLU A 170 10.46 -16.47 -5.42
N GLU A 171 10.48 -15.30 -4.78
CA GLU A 171 11.14 -15.08 -3.51
C GLU A 171 10.47 -15.85 -2.37
N ALA A 172 9.13 -15.89 -2.34
CA ALA A 172 8.37 -16.63 -1.35
C ALA A 172 8.62 -18.13 -1.44
N VAL A 173 8.67 -18.70 -2.64
CA VAL A 173 9.03 -20.12 -2.86
C VAL A 173 10.46 -20.38 -2.39
N ARG A 174 11.42 -19.54 -2.76
CA ARG A 174 12.83 -19.66 -2.39
C ARG A 174 13.05 -19.61 -0.87
N ARG A 175 12.32 -18.69 -0.18
CA ARG A 175 12.44 -18.50 1.27
C ARG A 175 11.44 -19.29 2.09
N ARG A 176 10.53 -20.03 1.44
CA ARG A 176 9.43 -20.75 2.09
C ARG A 176 8.52 -19.85 2.94
N TRP A 177 8.26 -18.63 2.45
CA TRP A 177 7.31 -17.72 3.07
C TRP A 177 5.88 -18.13 2.75
N GLN A 178 5.00 -17.89 3.71
CA GLN A 178 3.56 -17.95 3.46
C GLN A 178 3.15 -16.75 2.60
N LEU A 179 2.24 -16.98 1.66
CA LEU A 179 1.62 -15.93 0.87
C LEU A 179 0.17 -15.76 1.29
N HIS A 180 -0.25 -14.52 1.44
CA HIS A 180 -1.66 -14.21 1.62
C HIS A 180 -2.44 -14.61 0.36
N PRO A 181 -3.62 -15.27 0.45
CA PRO A 181 -4.40 -15.70 -0.73
C PRO A 181 -4.67 -14.58 -1.73
N ARG A 182 -4.93 -13.36 -1.25
CA ARG A 182 -5.15 -12.17 -2.09
C ARG A 182 -4.03 -11.92 -3.10
N VAL A 183 -2.77 -12.25 -2.77
CA VAL A 183 -1.62 -12.12 -3.68
C VAL A 183 -1.80 -12.98 -4.93
N ILE A 184 -2.23 -14.22 -4.73
CA ILE A 184 -2.44 -15.19 -5.82
C ILE A 184 -3.68 -14.83 -6.64
N GLU A 185 -4.76 -14.38 -5.98
CA GLU A 185 -5.99 -13.92 -6.63
C GLU A 185 -5.70 -12.71 -7.53
N ALA A 186 -4.99 -11.69 -7.03
CA ALA A 186 -4.58 -10.53 -7.82
C ALA A 186 -3.74 -10.92 -9.04
N ARG A 187 -2.73 -11.77 -8.83
CA ARG A 187 -1.87 -12.25 -9.91
C ARG A 187 -2.66 -13.01 -10.99
N ASN A 188 -3.52 -13.93 -10.59
CA ASN A 188 -4.31 -14.73 -11.52
C ASN A 188 -5.26 -13.86 -12.34
N GLU A 189 -5.90 -12.86 -11.71
CA GLU A 189 -6.76 -11.91 -12.42
C GLU A 189 -5.98 -11.14 -13.47
N LEU A 190 -4.80 -10.59 -13.13
CA LEU A 190 -3.95 -9.86 -14.08
C LEU A 190 -3.52 -10.72 -15.27
N LEU A 191 -3.31 -12.02 -15.08
CA LEU A 191 -3.02 -12.95 -16.17
C LEU A 191 -4.23 -13.21 -17.06
N LEU A 192 -5.46 -13.17 -16.51
CA LEU A 192 -6.70 -13.39 -17.26
C LEU A 192 -7.13 -12.17 -18.09
N ARG A 193 -6.62 -10.98 -17.75
CA ARG A 193 -6.91 -9.73 -18.49
C ARG A 193 -6.03 -9.52 -19.74
N ARG A 194 -5.04 -10.39 -19.97
CA ARG A 194 -4.07 -10.29 -21.09
C ARG A 194 -4.55 -10.93 -22.38
#